data_e54c206c5c997cc8b2e0bca2463d3fb2
#
_entry.id   e54c206c5c997cc8b2e0bca2463d3fb2
#
_cell.length_a   1.000
_cell.length_b   1.000
_cell.length_c   1.000
_cell.angle_alpha   90.00
_cell.angle_beta   90.00
_cell.angle_gamma   90.00
#
_symmetry.space_group_name_H-M   'P 1'
#
loop_
_entity.id
_entity.type
_entity.pdbx_description
1 polymer ?
#
loop_
_entity_poly.entity_id
_entity_poly.type
_entity_poly.pdbx_seq_one_letter_code
_entity_poly.pdbx_strand_id
1 'polypeptide(L)'
;MTRPSLFTEGPASDPGFWLCKDKEMYRDTREFLEELWIRYAPYCPDKHFEREIREQFHQRTWEMYLACLLLDGGHELRRTGPKGPDLCIEGESPVWIEAIAVEPGVSEDRVKTQEERRDTNTSQIEGAWIGDPPSEESLILRCTSAMALKSQKIKQYRSQNLAGCNDVCLVAISLGKIEGASLFFSTRPESIFLKAFFGIGEECVAYTPHSGGGIRHGHHHRPTIAKASGKTVSACQFLCDDASHVSGLLGTCVDIFNAKSAPAEILLVNNPKALAPLSPGVLNIGSEFRAEAGMIKRLDML
;
A
#
# COMPACT_ATOMS: atom_id res chain seq x y z
N MET A 1 17.70 2.67 -31.63
CA MET A 1 17.52 3.53 -30.47
C MET A 1 17.96 2.74 -29.23
N THR A 2 18.90 3.26 -28.48
CA THR A 2 19.31 2.67 -27.19
C THR A 2 18.11 2.76 -26.23
N ARG A 3 17.76 1.66 -25.57
CA ARG A 3 16.71 1.64 -24.55
C ARG A 3 17.12 2.58 -23.42
N PRO A 4 16.22 3.45 -22.91
CA PRO A 4 16.53 4.27 -21.74
C PRO A 4 16.77 3.34 -20.55
N SER A 5 17.92 3.48 -19.88
CA SER A 5 18.22 2.73 -18.66
C SER A 5 17.67 3.49 -17.46
N LEU A 6 17.07 2.73 -16.52
CA LEU A 6 16.60 3.26 -15.25
C LEU A 6 17.80 3.67 -14.35
N PHE A 7 18.87 2.87 -14.37
CA PHE A 7 20.04 3.03 -13.52
C PHE A 7 21.10 3.96 -14.16
N THR A 8 20.69 5.22 -14.37
CA THR A 8 21.58 6.24 -14.95
C THR A 8 22.68 6.68 -13.97
N GLU A 9 23.76 7.29 -14.52
CA GLU A 9 24.82 7.87 -13.71
C GLU A 9 24.36 9.15 -13.01
N GLY A 10 24.97 9.46 -11.87
CA GLY A 10 24.73 10.67 -11.11
C GLY A 10 24.67 10.42 -9.60
N PRO A 11 24.59 11.48 -8.80
CA PRO A 11 24.49 11.35 -7.36
C PRO A 11 23.18 10.65 -6.98
N ALA A 12 23.26 9.74 -6.03
CA ALA A 12 22.10 9.03 -5.45
C ALA A 12 22.24 9.01 -3.93
N SER A 13 21.16 9.29 -3.25
CA SER A 13 21.10 9.30 -1.78
C SER A 13 20.36 8.10 -1.21
N ASP A 14 19.52 7.42 -2.03
CA ASP A 14 18.81 6.24 -1.58
C ASP A 14 19.69 4.98 -1.66
N PRO A 15 19.92 4.27 -0.54
CA PRO A 15 20.74 3.05 -0.53
C PRO A 15 20.18 1.95 -1.43
N GLY A 16 18.86 1.85 -1.57
CA GLY A 16 18.20 0.84 -2.42
C GLY A 16 18.59 0.96 -3.89
N PHE A 17 18.71 2.19 -4.38
CA PHE A 17 19.19 2.44 -5.75
C PHE A 17 20.59 1.89 -5.97
N TRP A 18 21.55 2.20 -5.04
CA TRP A 18 22.93 1.72 -5.12
C TRP A 18 23.04 0.21 -5.02
N LEU A 19 22.28 -0.41 -4.12
CA LEU A 19 22.26 -1.86 -3.99
C LEU A 19 21.85 -2.53 -5.31
N CYS A 20 20.77 -2.07 -5.93
CA CYS A 20 20.31 -2.59 -7.20
C CYS A 20 21.27 -2.32 -8.34
N LYS A 21 21.86 -1.09 -8.40
CA LYS A 21 22.76 -0.70 -9.48
C LYS A 21 24.07 -1.49 -9.45
N ASP A 22 24.72 -1.59 -8.28
CA ASP A 22 26.14 -1.95 -8.20
C ASP A 22 26.40 -3.36 -7.66
N LYS A 23 25.43 -3.96 -6.92
CA LYS A 23 25.65 -5.28 -6.33
C LYS A 23 25.18 -6.40 -7.24
N GLU A 24 26.07 -7.37 -7.52
CA GLU A 24 25.78 -8.51 -8.38
C GLU A 24 24.65 -9.39 -7.83
N MET A 25 24.53 -9.50 -6.51
CA MET A 25 23.43 -10.26 -5.88
C MET A 25 22.02 -9.71 -6.20
N TYR A 26 21.91 -8.45 -6.64
CA TYR A 26 20.65 -7.83 -7.07
C TYR A 26 20.52 -7.71 -8.59
N ARG A 27 21.32 -8.43 -9.38
CA ARG A 27 21.24 -8.41 -10.84
C ARG A 27 19.84 -8.71 -11.35
N ASP A 28 19.22 -9.76 -10.85
CA ASP A 28 17.87 -10.16 -11.26
C ASP A 28 16.82 -9.11 -10.92
N THR A 29 16.95 -8.46 -9.77
CA THR A 29 16.09 -7.33 -9.38
C THR A 29 16.33 -6.13 -10.30
N ARG A 30 17.57 -5.81 -10.62
CA ARG A 30 17.92 -4.74 -11.55
C ARG A 30 17.31 -4.98 -12.93
N GLU A 31 17.48 -6.18 -13.51
CA GLU A 31 16.89 -6.55 -14.78
C GLU A 31 15.37 -6.42 -14.76
N PHE A 32 14.73 -6.90 -13.72
CA PHE A 32 13.28 -6.77 -13.52
C PHE A 32 12.82 -5.31 -13.48
N LEU A 33 13.52 -4.45 -12.76
CA LEU A 33 13.19 -3.03 -12.69
C LEU A 33 13.40 -2.30 -14.03
N GLU A 34 14.43 -2.68 -14.81
CA GLU A 34 14.61 -2.17 -16.19
C GLU A 34 13.45 -2.60 -17.12
N GLU A 35 12.94 -3.81 -16.98
CA GLU A 35 11.76 -4.27 -17.72
C GLU A 35 10.52 -3.46 -17.36
N LEU A 36 10.29 -3.23 -16.06
CA LEU A 36 9.19 -2.37 -15.59
C LEU A 36 9.32 -0.95 -16.13
N TRP A 37 10.53 -0.38 -16.12
CA TRP A 37 10.78 0.96 -16.64
C TRP A 37 10.44 1.11 -18.11
N ILE A 38 10.84 0.14 -18.94
CA ILE A 38 10.52 0.15 -20.38
C ILE A 38 9.00 0.21 -20.61
N ARG A 39 8.22 -0.47 -19.79
CA ARG A 39 6.77 -0.52 -19.89
C ARG A 39 6.09 0.74 -19.32
N TYR A 40 6.62 1.28 -18.23
CA TYR A 40 6.05 2.43 -17.53
C TYR A 40 6.43 3.76 -18.16
N ALA A 41 7.63 3.92 -18.71
CA ALA A 41 8.16 5.20 -19.21
C ALA A 41 7.21 5.96 -20.15
N PRO A 42 6.42 5.32 -21.05
CA PRO A 42 5.46 6.03 -21.90
C PRO A 42 4.36 6.77 -21.12
N TYR A 43 4.02 6.30 -19.93
CA TYR A 43 2.95 6.81 -19.08
C TYR A 43 3.45 7.71 -17.96
N CYS A 44 4.76 7.70 -17.70
CA CYS A 44 5.37 8.46 -16.61
C CYS A 44 5.09 9.97 -16.78
N PRO A 45 4.42 10.63 -15.81
CA PRO A 45 4.12 12.04 -15.89
C PRO A 45 5.35 12.91 -15.62
N ASP A 46 6.32 12.39 -14.88
CA ASP A 46 7.44 13.13 -14.35
C ASP A 46 8.68 13.03 -15.25
N LYS A 47 9.08 14.15 -15.84
CA LYS A 47 10.31 14.25 -16.62
C LYS A 47 11.60 14.12 -15.79
N HIS A 48 11.48 14.15 -14.47
CA HIS A 48 12.61 14.02 -13.55
C HIS A 48 12.68 12.64 -12.88
N PHE A 49 11.83 11.70 -13.30
CA PHE A 49 11.72 10.37 -12.70
C PHE A 49 13.07 9.66 -12.53
N GLU A 50 13.93 9.68 -13.57
CA GLU A 50 15.26 9.06 -13.53
C GLU A 50 16.20 9.72 -12.50
N ARG A 51 15.98 10.99 -12.17
CA ARG A 51 16.70 11.66 -11.08
C ARG A 51 16.09 11.28 -9.73
N GLU A 52 14.78 11.32 -9.63
CA GLU A 52 14.07 11.13 -8.37
C GLU A 52 14.12 9.69 -7.86
N ILE A 53 14.23 8.69 -8.74
CA ILE A 53 14.43 7.30 -8.31
C ILE A 53 15.75 7.11 -7.56
N ARG A 54 16.77 7.95 -7.80
CA ARG A 54 18.03 7.95 -7.06
C ARG A 54 17.90 8.47 -5.63
N GLU A 55 16.84 9.22 -5.35
CA GLU A 55 16.57 9.86 -4.06
C GLU A 55 15.41 9.20 -3.31
N GLN A 56 14.49 8.58 -4.04
CA GLN A 56 13.23 8.03 -3.54
C GLN A 56 12.96 6.66 -4.18
N PHE A 57 13.93 5.74 -4.07
CA PHE A 57 13.92 4.47 -4.79
C PHE A 57 12.62 3.66 -4.56
N HIS A 58 12.24 3.42 -3.31
CA HIS A 58 11.04 2.63 -3.01
C HIS A 58 9.74 3.31 -3.48
N GLN A 59 9.65 4.64 -3.41
CA GLN A 59 8.48 5.38 -3.90
C GLN A 59 8.34 5.21 -5.42
N ARG A 60 9.42 5.46 -6.16
CA ARG A 60 9.39 5.43 -7.63
C ARG A 60 9.27 4.00 -8.18
N THR A 61 9.87 3.03 -7.54
CA THR A 61 9.69 1.63 -7.91
C THR A 61 8.27 1.14 -7.62
N TRP A 62 7.63 1.60 -6.55
CA TRP A 62 6.23 1.29 -6.26
C TRP A 62 5.28 1.84 -7.33
N GLU A 63 5.42 3.11 -7.72
CA GLU A 63 4.63 3.71 -8.80
C GLU A 63 4.74 2.92 -10.11
N MET A 64 5.98 2.62 -10.50
CA MET A 64 6.30 1.87 -11.70
C MET A 64 5.74 0.43 -11.65
N TYR A 65 5.91 -0.25 -10.52
CA TYR A 65 5.43 -1.60 -10.32
C TYR A 65 3.90 -1.68 -10.38
N LEU A 66 3.20 -0.76 -9.67
CA LEU A 66 1.75 -0.67 -9.70
C LEU A 66 1.22 -0.38 -11.11
N ALA A 67 1.86 0.54 -11.85
CA ALA A 67 1.50 0.81 -13.24
C ALA A 67 1.58 -0.46 -14.11
N CYS A 68 2.66 -1.24 -13.97
CA CYS A 68 2.82 -2.47 -14.72
C CYS A 68 1.80 -3.55 -14.34
N LEU A 69 1.43 -3.66 -13.06
CA LEU A 69 0.36 -4.56 -12.63
C LEU A 69 -1.00 -4.19 -13.24
N LEU A 70 -1.30 -2.89 -13.32
CA LEU A 70 -2.54 -2.42 -13.97
C LEU A 70 -2.53 -2.71 -15.47
N LEU A 71 -1.41 -2.52 -16.15
CA LEU A 71 -1.25 -2.89 -17.56
C LEU A 71 -1.42 -4.41 -17.78
N ASP A 72 -0.88 -5.24 -16.87
CA ASP A 72 -1.06 -6.70 -16.89
C ASP A 72 -2.52 -7.12 -16.64
N GLY A 73 -3.24 -6.34 -15.82
CA GLY A 73 -4.69 -6.47 -15.62
C GLY A 73 -5.53 -6.04 -16.82
N GLY A 74 -4.91 -5.60 -17.92
CA GLY A 74 -5.60 -5.18 -19.15
C GLY A 74 -6.09 -3.73 -19.14
N HIS A 75 -5.62 -2.90 -18.21
CA HIS A 75 -6.01 -1.50 -18.14
C HIS A 75 -5.18 -0.64 -19.09
N GLU A 76 -5.82 0.37 -19.68
CA GLU A 76 -5.14 1.43 -20.39
C GLU A 76 -4.82 2.58 -19.41
N LEU A 77 -3.55 2.97 -19.39
CA LEU A 77 -3.11 4.08 -18.55
C LEU A 77 -3.02 5.37 -19.37
N ARG A 78 -3.50 6.47 -18.78
CA ARG A 78 -3.33 7.80 -19.33
C ARG A 78 -2.17 8.50 -18.65
N ARG A 79 -1.33 9.15 -19.45
CA ARG A 79 -0.29 10.03 -18.91
C ARG A 79 -0.95 11.20 -18.19
N THR A 80 -0.67 11.35 -16.91
CA THR A 80 -1.13 12.47 -16.10
C THR A 80 -0.23 13.69 -16.29
N GLY A 81 -0.72 14.89 -15.97
CA GLY A 81 0.12 16.08 -15.94
C GLY A 81 0.94 16.16 -14.63
N PRO A 82 1.94 17.04 -14.56
CA PRO A 82 2.83 17.16 -13.38
C PRO A 82 2.12 17.59 -12.09
N LYS A 83 0.87 18.04 -12.19
CA LYS A 83 0.03 18.38 -11.04
C LYS A 83 -1.09 17.37 -10.80
N GLY A 84 -1.16 16.30 -11.60
CA GLY A 84 -2.15 15.23 -11.48
C GLY A 84 -1.72 14.15 -10.49
N PRO A 85 -2.52 13.08 -10.38
CA PRO A 85 -2.18 11.91 -9.58
C PRO A 85 -1.01 11.13 -10.17
N ASP A 86 -0.46 10.22 -9.38
CA ASP A 86 0.67 9.40 -9.79
C ASP A 86 0.30 8.50 -10.99
N LEU A 87 -0.92 7.93 -11.00
CA LEU A 87 -1.45 7.11 -12.09
C LEU A 87 -2.91 7.45 -12.41
N CYS A 88 -3.32 7.20 -13.65
CA CYS A 88 -4.71 7.33 -14.09
C CYS A 88 -5.06 6.20 -15.06
N ILE A 89 -6.05 5.38 -14.73
CA ILE A 89 -6.67 4.43 -15.64
C ILE A 89 -7.65 5.18 -16.51
N GLU A 90 -7.54 5.01 -17.84
CA GLU A 90 -8.44 5.63 -18.82
C GLU A 90 -9.76 4.85 -18.90
N GLY A 91 -10.86 5.58 -19.17
CA GLY A 91 -12.19 5.01 -19.31
C GLY A 91 -13.26 6.08 -19.29
N GLU A 92 -14.54 5.71 -19.46
CA GLU A 92 -15.68 6.63 -19.35
C GLU A 92 -15.70 7.31 -17.96
N SER A 93 -15.33 6.58 -16.93
CA SER A 93 -15.09 7.09 -15.57
C SER A 93 -13.65 6.79 -15.21
N PRO A 94 -12.74 7.78 -15.28
CA PRO A 94 -11.34 7.56 -15.00
C PRO A 94 -11.12 7.16 -13.55
N VAL A 95 -10.14 6.27 -13.31
CA VAL A 95 -9.71 5.89 -11.96
C VAL A 95 -8.38 6.57 -11.68
N TRP A 96 -8.38 7.45 -10.68
CA TRP A 96 -7.21 8.23 -10.26
C TRP A 96 -6.55 7.55 -9.08
N ILE A 97 -5.23 7.37 -9.12
CA ILE A 97 -4.49 6.63 -8.10
C ILE A 97 -3.33 7.48 -7.59
N GLU A 98 -3.32 7.71 -6.28
CA GLU A 98 -2.20 8.29 -5.54
C GLU A 98 -1.41 7.19 -4.85
N ALA A 99 -0.17 6.98 -5.25
CA ALA A 99 0.71 5.95 -4.72
C ALA A 99 1.64 6.49 -3.63
N ILE A 100 1.90 5.68 -2.61
CA ILE A 100 2.86 5.99 -1.55
C ILE A 100 3.58 4.74 -1.06
N ALA A 101 4.92 4.75 -1.11
CA ALA A 101 5.75 3.81 -0.37
C ALA A 101 6.00 4.39 1.02
N VAL A 102 5.56 3.68 2.04
CA VAL A 102 5.54 4.18 3.42
C VAL A 102 6.92 4.03 4.04
N GLU A 103 7.41 5.12 4.60
CA GLU A 103 8.64 5.15 5.39
C GLU A 103 8.39 4.68 6.83
N PRO A 104 9.40 4.11 7.52
CA PRO A 104 9.28 3.74 8.93
C PRO A 104 8.85 4.90 9.85
N GLY A 105 9.14 6.15 9.45
CA GLY A 105 8.88 7.35 10.23
C GLY A 105 10.09 7.79 11.05
N VAL A 106 9.99 8.95 11.71
CA VAL A 106 11.11 9.57 12.47
C VAL A 106 10.74 9.91 13.92
N SER A 107 9.44 9.86 14.28
CA SER A 107 8.96 10.16 15.64
C SER A 107 9.04 8.94 16.56
N GLU A 108 8.60 9.08 17.81
CA GLU A 108 8.45 7.97 18.76
C GLU A 108 7.51 6.87 18.24
N ASP A 109 6.54 7.23 17.37
CA ASP A 109 5.61 6.30 16.72
C ASP A 109 6.23 5.61 15.49
N ARG A 110 7.52 5.79 15.22
CA ARG A 110 8.16 5.13 14.08
C ARG A 110 8.19 3.62 14.24
N VAL A 111 8.21 2.92 13.14
CA VAL A 111 8.51 1.49 13.15
C VAL A 111 10.00 1.33 13.44
N LYS A 112 10.34 0.59 14.49
CA LYS A 112 11.72 0.27 14.82
C LYS A 112 12.35 -0.60 13.72
N THR A 113 13.63 -0.40 13.43
CA THR A 113 14.38 -1.24 12.48
C THR A 113 14.49 -2.68 13.01
N GLN A 114 14.80 -3.61 12.13
CA GLN A 114 15.03 -5.00 12.55
C GLN A 114 16.14 -5.10 13.59
N GLU A 115 17.20 -4.32 13.46
CA GLU A 115 18.31 -4.29 14.41
C GLU A 115 17.85 -3.82 15.81
N GLU A 116 16.98 -2.80 15.88
CA GLU A 116 16.42 -2.29 17.15
C GLU A 116 15.40 -3.24 17.80
N ARG A 117 14.83 -4.16 17.00
CA ARG A 117 13.88 -5.19 17.44
C ARG A 117 14.56 -6.53 17.75
N ARG A 118 15.89 -6.59 17.57
CA ARG A 118 16.66 -7.78 17.77
C ARG A 118 16.67 -8.16 19.24
N ASP A 119 16.28 -9.39 19.54
CA ASP A 119 16.50 -9.95 20.85
C ASP A 119 17.97 -10.35 21.00
N THR A 120 18.68 -9.69 21.93
CA THR A 120 20.09 -9.97 22.23
C THR A 120 20.29 -11.31 22.94
N ASN A 121 19.21 -11.95 23.41
CA ASN A 121 19.25 -13.21 24.15
C ASN A 121 18.95 -14.45 23.30
N THR A 122 18.59 -14.28 22.02
CA THR A 122 18.29 -15.42 21.15
C THR A 122 19.53 -15.98 20.48
N SER A 123 19.63 -17.30 20.49
CA SER A 123 20.67 -18.06 19.77
C SER A 123 20.53 -17.85 18.26
N GLN A 124 21.63 -17.66 17.58
CA GLN A 124 21.68 -17.65 16.12
C GLN A 124 21.23 -19.02 15.58
N ILE A 125 20.25 -19.02 14.69
CA ILE A 125 19.94 -20.19 13.86
C ILE A 125 20.68 -19.96 12.54
N GLU A 126 21.80 -20.65 12.34
CA GLU A 126 22.59 -20.73 11.10
C GLU A 126 22.51 -19.49 10.17
N GLY A 127 23.02 -18.34 10.61
CA GLY A 127 23.07 -17.12 9.80
C GLY A 127 21.78 -16.32 9.71
N ALA A 128 20.69 -16.76 10.31
CA ALA A 128 19.45 -16.01 10.42
C ALA A 128 19.42 -15.22 11.74
N TRP A 129 18.85 -14.04 11.70
CA TRP A 129 18.62 -13.22 12.87
C TRP A 129 17.17 -13.36 13.32
N ILE A 130 16.97 -13.63 14.60
CA ILE A 130 15.65 -13.68 15.23
C ILE A 130 15.43 -12.34 15.94
N GLY A 131 14.30 -11.70 15.68
CA GLY A 131 13.86 -10.48 16.36
C GLY A 131 12.34 -10.38 16.32
N ASP A 132 11.78 -9.56 17.18
CA ASP A 132 10.36 -9.34 17.20
C ASP A 132 9.85 -8.75 15.86
N PRO A 133 8.62 -9.09 15.44
CA PRO A 133 8.00 -8.44 14.31
C PRO A 133 7.78 -6.93 14.63
N PRO A 134 7.57 -6.06 13.62
CA PRO A 134 7.16 -4.69 13.89
C PRO A 134 5.85 -4.66 14.67
N SER A 135 5.66 -3.63 15.51
CA SER A 135 4.40 -3.46 16.22
C SER A 135 3.25 -3.21 15.23
N GLU A 136 2.16 -3.92 15.40
CA GLU A 136 0.95 -3.77 14.59
C GLU A 136 0.42 -2.34 14.68
N GLU A 137 0.41 -1.74 15.89
CA GLU A 137 -0.02 -0.37 16.11
C GLU A 137 0.82 0.62 15.32
N SER A 138 2.14 0.46 15.30
CA SER A 138 3.02 1.33 14.52
C SER A 138 2.78 1.20 13.02
N LEU A 139 2.49 0.01 12.49
CA LEU A 139 2.11 -0.20 11.10
C LEU A 139 0.76 0.46 10.77
N ILE A 140 -0.25 0.33 11.64
CA ILE A 140 -1.55 1.00 11.48
C ILE A 140 -1.38 2.52 11.48
N LEU A 141 -0.56 3.07 12.38
CA LEU A 141 -0.25 4.51 12.39
C LEU A 141 0.44 4.96 11.09
N ARG A 142 1.28 4.13 10.50
CA ARG A 142 1.90 4.42 9.20
C ARG A 142 0.88 4.41 8.07
N CYS A 143 0.01 3.39 8.02
CA CYS A 143 -1.07 3.29 7.02
C CYS A 143 -2.02 4.49 7.09
N THR A 144 -2.49 4.83 8.30
CA THR A 144 -3.43 5.96 8.51
C THR A 144 -2.80 7.31 8.19
N SER A 145 -1.51 7.49 8.48
CA SER A 145 -0.76 8.70 8.12
C SER A 145 -0.59 8.84 6.61
N ALA A 146 -0.27 7.75 5.92
CA ALA A 146 -0.17 7.71 4.46
C ALA A 146 -1.52 8.04 3.79
N MET A 147 -2.60 7.43 4.28
CA MET A 147 -3.95 7.73 3.82
C MET A 147 -4.29 9.21 4.01
N ALA A 148 -4.04 9.79 5.18
CA ALA A 148 -4.33 11.19 5.46
C ALA A 148 -3.58 12.13 4.50
N LEU A 149 -2.30 11.85 4.21
CA LEU A 149 -1.48 12.63 3.29
C LEU A 149 -2.05 12.59 1.85
N LYS A 150 -2.32 11.39 1.33
CA LYS A 150 -2.81 11.21 -0.05
C LYS A 150 -4.27 11.65 -0.20
N SER A 151 -5.09 11.43 0.80
CA SER A 151 -6.46 11.93 0.90
C SER A 151 -6.54 13.46 0.75
N GLN A 152 -5.59 14.18 1.36
CA GLN A 152 -5.50 15.63 1.23
C GLN A 152 -5.18 16.06 -0.22
N LYS A 153 -4.30 15.33 -0.92
CA LYS A 153 -4.04 15.57 -2.35
C LYS A 153 -5.29 15.34 -3.21
N ILE A 154 -6.05 14.27 -2.97
CA ILE A 154 -7.30 13.99 -3.69
C ILE A 154 -8.31 15.14 -3.48
N LYS A 155 -8.44 15.66 -2.26
CA LYS A 155 -9.28 16.84 -1.99
C LYS A 155 -8.83 18.06 -2.80
N GLN A 156 -7.51 18.27 -2.94
CA GLN A 156 -6.97 19.36 -3.75
C GLN A 156 -7.29 19.17 -5.25
N TYR A 157 -7.19 17.94 -5.78
CA TYR A 157 -7.55 17.67 -7.18
C TYR A 157 -9.01 18.00 -7.46
N ARG A 158 -9.92 17.63 -6.57
CA ARG A 158 -11.34 17.98 -6.70
C ARG A 158 -11.58 19.49 -6.60
N SER A 159 -10.93 20.18 -5.66
CA SER A 159 -11.07 21.64 -5.52
C SER A 159 -10.50 22.42 -6.69
N GLN A 160 -9.54 21.85 -7.43
CA GLN A 160 -8.93 22.43 -8.64
C GLN A 160 -9.61 21.97 -9.94
N ASN A 161 -10.70 21.19 -9.86
CA ASN A 161 -11.39 20.58 -10.98
C ASN A 161 -10.50 19.70 -11.88
N LEU A 162 -9.43 19.13 -11.31
CA LEU A 162 -8.61 18.13 -11.98
C LEU A 162 -9.27 16.75 -11.96
N ALA A 163 -9.93 16.41 -10.85
CA ALA A 163 -10.78 15.24 -10.73
C ALA A 163 -12.23 15.66 -10.51
N GLY A 164 -13.16 15.03 -11.22
CA GLY A 164 -14.60 15.25 -11.08
C GLY A 164 -15.15 14.71 -9.76
N CYS A 165 -16.34 15.16 -9.37
CA CYS A 165 -17.00 14.67 -8.15
C CYS A 165 -17.34 13.16 -8.22
N ASN A 166 -17.57 12.65 -9.43
CA ASN A 166 -17.92 11.25 -9.70
C ASN A 166 -16.69 10.38 -10.08
N ASP A 167 -15.50 10.97 -10.15
CA ASP A 167 -14.30 10.20 -10.49
C ASP A 167 -13.90 9.31 -9.33
N VAL A 168 -13.56 8.06 -9.64
CA VAL A 168 -13.03 7.10 -8.67
C VAL A 168 -11.61 7.52 -8.28
N CYS A 169 -11.35 7.65 -6.99
CA CYS A 169 -10.04 8.03 -6.45
C CYS A 169 -9.54 6.97 -5.48
N LEU A 170 -8.41 6.37 -5.76
CA LEU A 170 -7.78 5.35 -4.94
C LEU A 170 -6.48 5.86 -4.31
N VAL A 171 -6.16 5.32 -3.14
CA VAL A 171 -4.85 5.48 -2.51
C VAL A 171 -4.13 4.13 -2.56
N ALA A 172 -2.93 4.10 -3.10
CA ALA A 172 -2.13 2.87 -3.19
C ALA A 172 -0.96 2.93 -2.21
N ILE A 173 -1.01 2.10 -1.15
CA ILE A 173 -0.05 2.08 -0.05
C ILE A 173 0.84 0.84 -0.15
N SER A 174 2.15 1.04 -0.22
CA SER A 174 3.13 -0.02 -0.06
C SER A 174 3.83 0.09 1.30
N LEU A 175 3.85 -1.00 2.06
CA LEU A 175 4.63 -1.17 3.27
C LEU A 175 5.94 -1.94 3.02
N GLY A 176 6.28 -2.23 1.76
CA GLY A 176 7.42 -3.08 1.38
C GLY A 176 8.78 -2.59 1.86
N LYS A 177 8.93 -1.28 2.14
CA LYS A 177 10.15 -0.71 2.75
C LYS A 177 10.28 -1.01 4.24
N ILE A 178 9.20 -1.45 4.90
CA ILE A 178 9.20 -1.72 6.33
C ILE A 178 9.50 -3.19 6.57
N GLU A 179 10.68 -3.46 7.10
CA GLU A 179 11.15 -4.82 7.38
C GLU A 179 10.19 -5.58 8.31
N GLY A 180 9.72 -6.75 7.84
CA GLY A 180 8.78 -7.60 8.55
C GLY A 180 7.30 -7.20 8.42
N ALA A 181 6.97 -6.15 7.67
CA ALA A 181 5.58 -5.79 7.42
C ALA A 181 4.81 -6.87 6.65
N SER A 182 5.51 -7.69 5.84
CA SER A 182 4.91 -8.82 5.12
C SER A 182 4.26 -9.86 6.04
N LEU A 183 4.70 -9.97 7.29
CA LEU A 183 4.08 -10.86 8.29
C LEU A 183 2.64 -10.46 8.65
N PHE A 184 2.26 -9.20 8.39
CA PHE A 184 0.93 -8.63 8.65
C PHE A 184 0.08 -8.52 7.39
N PHE A 185 0.63 -8.94 6.24
CA PHE A 185 -0.15 -9.06 5.02
C PHE A 185 -0.96 -10.36 5.04
N SER A 186 -2.23 -10.25 4.76
CA SER A 186 -3.14 -11.39 4.67
C SER A 186 -4.26 -11.08 3.69
N THR A 187 -4.72 -12.09 2.98
CA THR A 187 -5.97 -12.06 2.20
C THR A 187 -7.18 -12.45 3.04
N ARG A 188 -7.12 -12.23 4.35
CA ARG A 188 -8.16 -12.47 5.36
C ARG A 188 -8.43 -11.18 6.14
N PRO A 189 -9.46 -11.15 6.99
CA PRO A 189 -9.80 -9.97 7.82
C PRO A 189 -8.66 -9.48 8.72
N GLU A 190 -7.67 -10.31 9.04
CA GLU A 190 -6.51 -9.97 9.87
C GLU A 190 -5.48 -9.09 9.16
N SER A 191 -5.67 -8.82 7.86
CA SER A 191 -4.76 -7.95 7.11
C SER A 191 -4.60 -6.59 7.79
N ILE A 192 -3.34 -6.10 7.84
CA ILE A 192 -3.00 -4.80 8.41
C ILE A 192 -3.82 -3.66 7.77
N PHE A 193 -4.13 -3.75 6.48
CA PHE A 193 -4.92 -2.75 5.78
C PHE A 193 -6.39 -2.76 6.22
N LEU A 194 -6.99 -3.93 6.43
CA LEU A 194 -8.36 -4.02 6.94
C LEU A 194 -8.43 -3.55 8.40
N LYS A 195 -7.43 -3.90 9.22
CA LYS A 195 -7.32 -3.39 10.60
C LYS A 195 -7.19 -1.88 10.66
N ALA A 196 -6.40 -1.27 9.75
CA ALA A 196 -6.14 0.16 9.72
C ALA A 196 -7.34 1.01 9.27
N PHE A 197 -8.29 0.45 8.49
CA PHE A 197 -9.35 1.26 7.89
C PHE A 197 -10.77 0.85 8.31
N PHE A 198 -10.94 -0.36 8.89
CA PHE A 198 -12.23 -0.83 9.43
C PHE A 198 -12.22 -1.02 10.96
N GLY A 199 -11.11 -0.73 11.62
CA GLY A 199 -11.01 -0.86 13.08
C GLY A 199 -11.13 -2.30 13.56
N ILE A 200 -10.56 -3.25 12.81
CA ILE A 200 -10.53 -4.65 13.20
C ILE A 200 -9.44 -4.82 14.27
N GLY A 201 -9.86 -5.22 15.47
CA GLY A 201 -8.98 -5.54 16.59
C GLY A 201 -8.62 -7.01 16.66
N GLU A 202 -8.32 -7.49 17.86
CA GLU A 202 -7.97 -8.87 18.13
C GLU A 202 -9.15 -9.83 17.86
N GLU A 203 -8.82 -11.05 17.47
CA GLU A 203 -9.81 -12.12 17.32
C GLU A 203 -10.48 -12.41 18.67
N CYS A 204 -11.79 -12.64 18.64
CA CYS A 204 -12.58 -12.98 19.81
C CYS A 204 -13.58 -14.08 19.50
N VAL A 205 -14.00 -14.75 20.56
CA VAL A 205 -15.03 -15.80 20.50
C VAL A 205 -16.23 -15.31 21.28
N ALA A 206 -17.37 -15.17 20.60
CA ALA A 206 -18.64 -14.87 21.24
C ALA A 206 -19.40 -16.16 21.52
N TYR A 207 -19.79 -16.35 22.76
CA TYR A 207 -20.65 -17.46 23.20
C TYR A 207 -22.04 -16.95 23.47
N THR A 208 -23.06 -17.57 22.87
CA THR A 208 -24.47 -17.21 23.07
C THR A 208 -25.17 -18.31 23.91
N PRO A 209 -25.36 -18.09 25.22
CA PRO A 209 -25.81 -19.19 26.13
C PRO A 209 -27.25 -19.63 25.93
N HIS A 210 -28.10 -18.85 25.25
CA HIS A 210 -29.58 -19.08 25.26
C HIS A 210 -30.20 -19.53 23.93
N SER A 211 -29.44 -19.76 22.88
CA SER A 211 -29.95 -20.14 21.55
C SER A 211 -29.29 -21.40 20.97
N GLY A 212 -29.13 -22.44 21.79
CA GLY A 212 -28.55 -23.71 21.32
C GLY A 212 -27.02 -23.77 21.34
N GLY A 213 -26.36 -22.88 22.08
CA GLY A 213 -24.91 -22.97 22.36
C GLY A 213 -23.99 -22.74 21.16
N GLY A 214 -24.28 -21.73 20.33
CA GLY A 214 -23.44 -21.39 19.20
C GLY A 214 -22.17 -20.61 19.59
N ILE A 215 -21.03 -21.08 19.12
CA ILE A 215 -19.76 -20.32 19.15
C ILE A 215 -19.68 -19.52 17.86
N ARG A 216 -19.40 -18.21 17.97
CA ARG A 216 -19.14 -17.33 16.83
C ARG A 216 -17.75 -16.76 16.95
N HIS A 217 -16.96 -16.88 15.90
CA HIS A 217 -15.69 -16.18 15.78
C HIS A 217 -15.93 -14.78 15.23
N GLY A 218 -15.19 -13.82 15.74
CA GLY A 218 -15.25 -12.41 15.33
C GLY A 218 -14.02 -11.66 15.78
N HIS A 219 -14.06 -10.34 15.67
CA HIS A 219 -12.98 -9.47 16.10
C HIS A 219 -13.52 -8.36 16.99
N HIS A 220 -12.76 -7.96 17.98
CA HIS A 220 -13.04 -6.75 18.72
C HIS A 220 -13.01 -5.54 17.78
N HIS A 221 -13.88 -4.57 18.02
CA HIS A 221 -13.83 -3.30 17.31
C HIS A 221 -12.78 -2.38 17.97
N ARG A 222 -11.77 -1.96 17.18
CA ARG A 222 -10.68 -1.07 17.60
C ARG A 222 -10.69 0.20 16.75
N PRO A 223 -11.59 1.16 17.03
CA PRO A 223 -11.79 2.32 16.17
C PRO A 223 -10.65 3.32 16.18
N THR A 224 -9.77 3.26 17.17
CA THR A 224 -8.66 4.21 17.34
C THR A 224 -7.38 3.51 17.77
N ILE A 225 -6.24 4.11 17.40
CA ILE A 225 -4.89 3.75 17.86
C ILE A 225 -4.29 4.94 18.59
N ALA A 226 -3.67 4.69 19.74
CA ALA A 226 -2.96 5.71 20.49
C ALA A 226 -1.57 5.97 19.90
N LYS A 227 -1.17 7.24 19.81
CA LYS A 227 0.21 7.66 19.54
C LYS A 227 1.00 7.72 20.84
N ALA A 228 2.32 7.68 20.75
CA ALA A 228 3.21 7.90 21.89
C ALA A 228 2.93 9.23 22.63
N SER A 229 2.49 10.25 21.90
CA SER A 229 2.06 11.55 22.47
C SER A 229 0.74 11.51 23.26
N GLY A 230 0.06 10.36 23.37
CA GLY A 230 -1.26 10.20 23.99
C GLY A 230 -2.44 10.61 23.09
N LYS A 231 -2.20 11.21 21.92
CA LYS A 231 -3.28 11.48 20.94
C LYS A 231 -3.72 10.19 20.27
N THR A 232 -5.00 10.12 19.92
CA THR A 232 -5.55 8.98 19.16
C THR A 232 -5.73 9.30 17.68
N VAL A 233 -5.63 8.28 16.85
CA VAL A 233 -5.87 8.33 15.40
C VAL A 233 -6.96 7.31 15.07
N SER A 234 -7.88 7.66 14.16
CA SER A 234 -8.91 6.75 13.68
C SER A 234 -8.30 5.60 12.89
N ALA A 235 -8.64 4.36 13.26
CA ALA A 235 -8.36 3.12 12.53
C ALA A 235 -9.61 2.58 11.80
N CYS A 236 -10.67 3.38 11.71
CA CYS A 236 -11.92 3.02 11.06
C CYS A 236 -12.39 4.08 10.05
N GLN A 237 -11.44 4.70 9.33
CA GLN A 237 -11.72 5.85 8.45
C GLN A 237 -12.73 5.52 7.34
N PHE A 238 -12.79 4.27 6.87
CA PHE A 238 -13.76 3.84 5.85
C PHE A 238 -15.18 3.59 6.40
N LEU A 239 -15.34 3.63 7.71
CA LEU A 239 -16.65 3.61 8.37
C LEU A 239 -17.15 5.03 8.70
N CYS A 240 -16.33 6.05 8.48
CA CYS A 240 -16.63 7.47 8.75
C CYS A 240 -16.72 8.25 7.44
N ASP A 241 -17.43 9.37 7.46
CA ASP A 241 -17.60 10.20 6.26
C ASP A 241 -16.35 11.02 5.90
N ASP A 242 -15.37 11.13 6.79
CA ASP A 242 -14.14 11.91 6.60
C ASP A 242 -13.30 11.46 5.41
N ALA A 243 -13.35 10.17 5.05
CA ALA A 243 -12.65 9.59 3.92
C ALA A 243 -13.54 9.36 2.70
N SER A 244 -14.76 9.91 2.65
CA SER A 244 -15.74 9.66 1.57
C SER A 244 -15.27 10.06 0.17
N HIS A 245 -14.30 10.96 0.07
CA HIS A 245 -13.68 11.36 -1.20
C HIS A 245 -12.65 10.35 -1.74
N VAL A 246 -12.30 9.32 -0.97
CA VAL A 246 -11.44 8.19 -1.36
C VAL A 246 -12.33 6.98 -1.63
N SER A 247 -12.25 6.41 -2.83
CA SER A 247 -13.10 5.29 -3.26
C SER A 247 -12.63 3.94 -2.70
N GLY A 248 -11.34 3.85 -2.38
CA GLY A 248 -10.75 2.63 -1.83
C GLY A 248 -9.24 2.73 -1.69
N LEU A 249 -8.67 1.64 -1.23
CA LEU A 249 -7.24 1.46 -0.99
C LEU A 249 -6.72 0.27 -1.77
N LEU A 250 -5.57 0.44 -2.42
CA LEU A 250 -4.71 -0.65 -2.87
C LEU A 250 -3.57 -0.82 -1.86
N GLY A 251 -3.43 -1.99 -1.26
CA GLY A 251 -2.41 -2.25 -0.23
C GLY A 251 -1.48 -3.39 -0.60
N THR A 252 -0.19 -3.25 -0.32
CA THR A 252 0.81 -4.32 -0.45
C THR A 252 1.90 -4.21 0.62
N CYS A 253 2.50 -5.36 0.96
CA CYS A 253 3.70 -5.42 1.79
C CYS A 253 4.90 -6.01 1.02
N VAL A 254 4.82 -6.10 -0.29
CA VAL A 254 5.91 -6.65 -1.11
C VAL A 254 7.11 -5.72 -1.10
N ASP A 255 8.24 -6.27 -0.69
CA ASP A 255 9.54 -5.64 -0.87
C ASP A 255 9.96 -5.75 -2.34
N ILE A 256 10.32 -4.63 -2.94
CA ILE A 256 10.72 -4.57 -4.36
C ILE A 256 11.93 -5.45 -4.69
N PHE A 257 12.81 -5.69 -3.72
CA PHE A 257 13.95 -6.58 -3.88
C PHE A 257 13.55 -8.05 -4.06
N ASN A 258 12.34 -8.42 -3.63
CA ASN A 258 11.77 -9.77 -3.74
C ASN A 258 10.58 -9.85 -4.70
N ALA A 259 10.20 -8.76 -5.35
CA ALA A 259 8.98 -8.66 -6.15
C ALA A 259 8.97 -9.62 -7.36
N LYS A 260 10.12 -9.94 -7.93
CA LYS A 260 10.24 -10.90 -9.04
C LYS A 260 10.00 -12.34 -8.61
N SER A 261 10.44 -12.72 -7.42
CA SER A 261 10.32 -14.10 -6.89
C SER A 261 9.02 -14.35 -6.13
N ALA A 262 8.40 -13.29 -5.61
CA ALA A 262 7.11 -13.33 -4.93
C ALA A 262 6.17 -12.34 -5.60
N PRO A 263 5.35 -12.77 -6.58
CA PRO A 263 4.37 -11.88 -7.23
C PRO A 263 3.56 -11.17 -6.17
N ALA A 264 3.45 -9.86 -6.31
CA ALA A 264 2.81 -9.03 -5.29
C ALA A 264 1.37 -9.45 -5.06
N GLU A 265 1.09 -9.77 -3.84
CA GLU A 265 -0.27 -9.80 -3.37
C GLU A 265 -0.74 -8.35 -3.17
N ILE A 266 -1.72 -7.94 -3.95
CA ILE A 266 -2.40 -6.66 -3.81
C ILE A 266 -3.73 -6.92 -3.11
N LEU A 267 -4.03 -6.08 -2.14
CA LEU A 267 -5.32 -6.04 -1.48
C LEU A 267 -6.06 -4.78 -1.94
N LEU A 268 -7.21 -4.94 -2.58
CA LEU A 268 -8.12 -3.85 -2.87
C LEU A 268 -9.19 -3.80 -1.76
N VAL A 269 -9.24 -2.70 -1.05
CA VAL A 269 -10.20 -2.46 0.04
C VAL A 269 -11.14 -1.35 -0.39
N ASN A 270 -12.40 -1.66 -0.64
CA ASN A 270 -13.39 -0.67 -1.04
C ASN A 270 -13.89 0.14 0.16
N ASN A 271 -14.05 1.45 -0.05
CA ASN A 271 -14.64 2.33 0.93
C ASN A 271 -16.18 2.35 0.78
N PRO A 272 -16.95 1.80 1.73
CA PRO A 272 -18.42 1.77 1.64
C PRO A 272 -19.05 3.17 1.76
N LYS A 273 -18.29 4.17 2.21
CA LYS A 273 -18.72 5.57 2.35
C LYS A 273 -18.27 6.46 1.19
N ALA A 274 -17.69 5.86 0.13
CA ALA A 274 -17.18 6.64 -1.00
C ALA A 274 -18.28 7.39 -1.74
N LEU A 275 -18.03 8.66 -2.07
CA LEU A 275 -18.89 9.46 -2.95
C LEU A 275 -18.94 8.91 -4.38
N ALA A 276 -17.82 8.37 -4.85
CA ALA A 276 -17.68 7.68 -6.13
C ALA A 276 -17.18 6.25 -5.86
N PRO A 277 -18.08 5.27 -5.62
CA PRO A 277 -17.70 3.91 -5.31
C PRO A 277 -17.10 3.21 -6.53
N LEU A 278 -16.05 2.40 -6.30
CA LEU A 278 -15.49 1.53 -7.33
C LEU A 278 -16.44 0.34 -7.56
N SER A 279 -16.76 0.04 -8.82
CA SER A 279 -17.54 -1.15 -9.16
C SER A 279 -16.78 -2.44 -8.89
N PRO A 280 -17.46 -3.55 -8.51
CA PRO A 280 -16.82 -4.83 -8.22
C PRO A 280 -16.02 -5.35 -9.41
N GLY A 281 -14.82 -5.89 -9.16
CA GLY A 281 -14.00 -6.58 -10.15
C GLY A 281 -13.39 -5.67 -11.23
N VAL A 282 -13.59 -4.35 -11.18
CA VAL A 282 -13.11 -3.43 -12.22
C VAL A 282 -11.60 -3.45 -12.36
N LEU A 283 -10.85 -3.49 -11.26
CA LEU A 283 -9.39 -3.45 -11.36
C LEU A 283 -8.75 -4.78 -11.74
N ASN A 284 -9.44 -5.87 -11.50
CA ASN A 284 -8.96 -7.24 -11.81
C ASN A 284 -7.51 -7.49 -11.35
N ILE A 285 -7.10 -6.92 -10.23
CA ILE A 285 -5.79 -7.08 -9.61
C ILE A 285 -5.96 -7.46 -8.14
N GLY A 286 -5.24 -8.49 -7.69
CA GLY A 286 -5.20 -8.89 -6.29
C GLY A 286 -6.51 -9.42 -5.72
N SER A 287 -6.67 -9.30 -4.40
CA SER A 287 -7.87 -9.71 -3.66
C SER A 287 -8.70 -8.50 -3.29
N GLU A 288 -9.99 -8.51 -3.67
CA GLU A 288 -10.90 -7.39 -3.40
C GLU A 288 -11.75 -7.67 -2.14
N PHE A 289 -11.87 -6.66 -1.28
CA PHE A 289 -12.67 -6.68 -0.06
C PHE A 289 -13.70 -5.55 -0.03
N ARG A 290 -14.90 -5.89 0.43
CA ARG A 290 -16.02 -4.96 0.61
C ARG A 290 -16.68 -5.14 1.97
N ALA A 291 -17.16 -4.04 2.52
CA ALA A 291 -18.02 -4.07 3.68
C ALA A 291 -19.49 -4.14 3.22
N GLU A 292 -20.20 -5.22 3.56
CA GLU A 292 -21.60 -5.43 3.25
C GLU A 292 -22.34 -5.91 4.49
N ALA A 293 -23.45 -5.28 4.83
CA ALA A 293 -24.30 -5.64 5.98
C ALA A 293 -23.52 -5.81 7.30
N GLY A 294 -22.51 -4.95 7.55
CA GLY A 294 -21.68 -5.00 8.76
C GLY A 294 -20.60 -6.09 8.76
N MET A 295 -20.39 -6.79 7.66
CA MET A 295 -19.36 -7.81 7.49
C MET A 295 -18.40 -7.39 6.39
N ILE A 296 -17.12 -7.76 6.55
CA ILE A 296 -16.12 -7.64 5.48
C ILE A 296 -16.10 -8.95 4.71
N LYS A 297 -16.37 -8.85 3.42
CA LYS A 297 -16.38 -9.98 2.50
C LYS A 297 -15.25 -9.84 1.49
N ARG A 298 -14.57 -10.94 1.22
CA ARG A 298 -13.71 -11.08 0.06
C ARG A 298 -14.61 -11.38 -1.15
N LEU A 299 -14.36 -10.67 -2.24
CA LEU A 299 -14.95 -11.02 -3.53
C LEU A 299 -14.05 -12.05 -4.19
N ASP A 300 -14.59 -13.24 -4.44
CA ASP A 300 -13.93 -14.22 -5.26
C ASP A 300 -14.00 -13.71 -6.71
N MET A 301 -12.86 -13.47 -7.32
CA MET A 301 -12.80 -13.16 -8.75
C MET A 301 -13.22 -14.41 -9.52
N LEU A 302 -14.22 -14.26 -10.38
CA LEU A 302 -14.75 -15.30 -11.24
C LEU A 302 -13.75 -15.74 -12.31
#